data_768cdae87c9bac2c89210a0bf78a943b
#
_entry.id   768cdae87c9bac2c89210a0bf78a943b
#
_cell.length_a   1.000
_cell.length_b   1.000
_cell.length_c   1.000
_cell.angle_alpha   90.00
_cell.angle_beta   90.00
_cell.angle_gamma   90.00
#
_symmetry.space_group_name_H-M   'P 1'
#
loop_
_entity.id
_entity.type
_entity.pdbx_description
1 polymer ?
#
loop_
_entity_poly.entity_id
_entity_poly.type
_entity_poly.pdbx_seq_one_letter_code
_entity_poly.pdbx_strand_id
1 'polypeptide(L)' 'MAKVFRDYAEVNESMMEGFTVTKVSTGINAEDSGMMLELERTIDNVTIGVDIIYNPTDEEGVPFRVSGEYVKHILQ' A
#
# COMPACT_ATOMS: atom_id res chain seq x y z
N MET A 1 -9.41 3.69 -11.84
CA MET A 1 -8.27 2.97 -12.40
C MET A 1 -7.83 1.88 -11.44
N ALA A 2 -7.62 0.68 -11.93
CA ALA A 2 -7.20 -0.44 -11.08
C ALA A 2 -5.74 -0.23 -10.62
N LYS A 3 -5.49 -0.49 -9.34
CA LYS A 3 -4.13 -0.45 -8.79
C LYS A 3 -3.43 -1.76 -9.13
N VAL A 4 -2.15 -1.66 -9.45
CA VAL A 4 -1.31 -2.83 -9.68
C VAL A 4 -0.49 -3.07 -8.43
N PHE A 5 -0.56 -4.29 -7.90
CA PHE A 5 0.18 -4.69 -6.71
C PHE A 5 1.32 -5.61 -7.10
N ARG A 6 2.43 -5.46 -6.42
CA ARG A 6 3.64 -6.27 -6.61
C ARG A 6 3.87 -7.15 -5.40
N ASP A 7 4.65 -8.20 -5.60
CA ASP A 7 5.01 -9.11 -4.52
C ASP A 7 5.91 -8.41 -3.50
N TYR A 8 5.83 -8.85 -2.26
CA TYR A 8 6.61 -8.28 -1.17
C TYR A 8 8.11 -8.21 -1.45
N ALA A 9 8.64 -9.17 -2.20
CA ALA A 9 10.07 -9.19 -2.54
C ALA A 9 10.55 -7.92 -3.27
N GLU A 10 9.64 -7.17 -3.86
CA GLU A 10 9.96 -5.93 -4.54
C GLU A 10 9.93 -4.71 -3.63
N VAL A 11 9.49 -4.89 -2.39
CA VAL A 11 9.40 -3.79 -1.42
C VAL A 11 10.75 -3.63 -0.73
N ASN A 12 11.24 -2.42 -0.66
CA ASN A 12 12.47 -2.11 0.07
C ASN A 12 12.32 -0.77 0.80
N GLU A 13 13.24 -0.51 1.71
CA GLU A 13 13.18 0.68 2.55
C GLU A 13 13.13 1.98 1.75
N SER A 14 13.85 2.05 0.65
CA SER A 14 13.91 3.29 -0.13
C SER A 14 12.56 3.63 -0.77
N MET A 15 11.73 2.64 -1.06
CA MET A 15 10.40 2.86 -1.59
C MET A 15 9.46 3.46 -0.55
N MET A 16 9.71 3.18 0.72
CA MET A 16 8.83 3.56 1.82
C MET A 16 9.34 4.78 2.59
N GLU A 17 10.56 5.19 2.34
CA GLU A 17 11.18 6.29 3.05
C GLU A 17 10.38 7.58 2.89
N GLY A 18 10.11 8.25 4.00
CA GLY A 18 9.35 9.49 4.01
C GLY A 18 7.84 9.32 3.97
N PHE A 19 7.33 8.10 3.84
CA PHE A 19 5.90 7.86 3.87
C PHE A 19 5.39 7.76 5.31
N THR A 20 4.14 8.19 5.50
CA THR A 20 3.43 8.09 6.77
C THR A 20 2.22 7.18 6.57
N VAL A 21 1.97 6.28 7.50
CA VAL A 21 0.75 5.48 7.48
C VAL A 21 -0.41 6.38 7.88
N THR A 22 -1.38 6.54 6.97
CA THR A 22 -2.52 7.41 7.18
C THR A 22 -3.81 6.65 7.46
N LYS A 23 -3.86 5.37 7.10
CA LYS A 23 -5.04 4.56 7.34
C LYS A 23 -4.65 3.09 7.43
N VAL A 24 -5.28 2.38 8.35
CA VAL A 24 -5.17 0.92 8.48
C VAL A 24 -6.57 0.34 8.42
N SER A 25 -6.77 -0.60 7.51
CA SER A 25 -8.05 -1.33 7.38
C SER A 25 -7.78 -2.80 7.67
N THR A 26 -8.71 -3.46 8.37
CA THR A 26 -8.60 -4.88 8.70
C THR A 26 -9.80 -5.62 8.12
N GLY A 27 -9.73 -6.97 8.10
CA GLY A 27 -10.83 -7.78 7.61
C GLY A 27 -11.03 -7.67 6.10
N ILE A 28 -9.97 -7.49 5.34
CA ILE A 28 -10.07 -7.26 3.90
C ILE A 28 -10.27 -8.51 3.07
N ASN A 29 -10.19 -9.69 3.69
CA ASN A 29 -10.49 -10.94 3.00
C ASN A 29 -11.67 -11.65 3.66
N ALA A 30 -12.14 -12.74 3.06
CA ALA A 30 -13.33 -13.46 3.51
C ALA A 30 -13.17 -14.05 4.91
N GLU A 31 -11.95 -14.22 5.39
CA GLU A 31 -11.65 -14.80 6.70
C GLU A 31 -11.32 -13.73 7.75
N ASP A 32 -11.45 -12.47 7.41
CA ASP A 32 -11.12 -11.33 8.28
C ASP A 32 -9.68 -11.35 8.80
N SER A 33 -8.76 -11.97 8.07
CA SER A 33 -7.38 -12.14 8.50
C SER A 33 -6.40 -11.20 7.80
N GLY A 34 -6.86 -10.40 6.86
CA GLY A 34 -6.01 -9.48 6.11
C GLY A 34 -6.04 -8.06 6.64
N MET A 35 -5.08 -7.27 6.21
CA MET A 35 -5.08 -5.84 6.49
C MET A 35 -4.52 -5.07 5.31
N MET A 36 -4.90 -3.80 5.24
CA MET A 36 -4.36 -2.88 4.25
C MET A 36 -3.85 -1.64 4.98
N LEU A 37 -2.64 -1.21 4.61
CA LEU A 37 -2.07 0.04 5.09
C LEU A 37 -2.01 1.01 3.93
N GLU A 38 -2.52 2.22 4.14
CA GLU A 38 -2.40 3.30 3.17
C GLU A 38 -1.33 4.26 3.68
N LEU A 39 -0.32 4.50 2.85
CA LEU A 39 0.80 5.38 3.16
C LEU A 39 0.77 6.58 2.22
N GLU A 40 1.19 7.73 2.74
CA GLU A 40 1.22 8.97 1.96
C GLU A 40 2.46 9.78 2.27
N ARG A 41 2.91 10.50 1.28
CA ARG A 41 3.86 11.60 1.47
C ARG A 41 3.51 12.73 0.51
N THR A 42 3.85 13.95 0.90
CA THR A 42 3.58 15.14 0.09
C THR A 42 4.91 15.76 -0.35
N ILE A 43 5.09 15.94 -1.65
CA ILE A 43 6.27 16.58 -2.23
C ILE A 43 5.75 17.59 -3.23
N ASP A 44 6.23 18.85 -3.12
CA ASP A 44 5.88 19.93 -4.06
C ASP A 44 4.37 20.06 -4.28
N ASN A 45 3.61 20.02 -3.19
CA ASN A 45 2.14 20.15 -3.21
C ASN A 45 1.42 18.97 -3.87
N VAL A 46 2.11 17.86 -4.09
CA VAL A 46 1.50 16.63 -4.61
C VAL A 46 1.54 15.56 -3.52
N THR A 47 0.39 15.02 -3.17
CA THR A 47 0.30 13.91 -2.24
C THR A 47 0.32 12.60 -3.02
N ILE A 48 1.34 11.80 -2.74
CA ILE A 48 1.56 10.50 -3.37
C ILE A 48 1.16 9.43 -2.38
N GLY A 49 0.45 8.43 -2.85
CA GLY A 49 0.03 7.29 -2.05
C GLY A 49 0.71 6.00 -2.48
N VAL A 50 0.86 5.11 -1.52
CA VAL A 50 1.26 3.72 -1.72
C VAL A 50 0.43 2.87 -0.78
N ASP A 51 -0.13 1.78 -1.27
CA ASP A 51 -0.91 0.86 -0.45
C ASP A 51 -0.15 -0.45 -0.26
N ILE A 52 -0.19 -0.98 0.96
CA ILE A 52 0.36 -2.30 1.28
C ILE A 52 -0.80 -3.19 1.71
N ILE A 53 -0.91 -4.35 1.08
CA ILE A 53 -1.89 -5.36 1.47
C ILE A 53 -1.15 -6.53 2.12
N TYR A 54 -1.57 -6.88 3.34
CA TYR A 54 -1.12 -8.09 4.03
C TYR A 54 -2.25 -9.11 4.01
N ASN A 55 -1.99 -10.26 3.40
CA ASN A 55 -2.93 -11.37 3.36
C ASN A 55 -2.20 -12.67 3.73
N PRO A 56 -2.27 -13.10 5.01
CA PRO A 56 -1.53 -14.28 5.47
C PRO A 56 -2.02 -15.58 4.86
N THR A 57 -3.22 -15.59 4.27
CA THR A 57 -3.83 -16.78 3.67
C THR A 57 -3.87 -16.71 2.15
N ASP A 58 -2.98 -15.91 1.55
CA ASP A 58 -2.93 -15.79 0.10
C ASP A 58 -2.70 -17.13 -0.58
N GLU A 59 -3.54 -17.46 -1.57
CA GLU A 59 -3.49 -18.76 -2.26
C GLU A 59 -2.18 -18.98 -3.02
N GLU A 60 -1.54 -17.92 -3.45
CA GLU A 60 -0.27 -17.99 -4.17
C GLU A 60 0.93 -17.98 -3.23
N GLY A 61 0.70 -17.91 -1.92
CA GLY A 61 1.78 -17.91 -0.95
C GLY A 61 2.52 -16.57 -0.86
N VAL A 62 1.91 -15.48 -1.31
CA VAL A 62 2.50 -14.15 -1.27
C VAL A 62 1.76 -13.30 -0.24
N PRO A 63 2.25 -13.25 1.02
CA PRO A 63 1.50 -12.58 2.09
C PRO A 63 1.47 -11.05 1.97
N PHE A 64 2.43 -10.45 1.28
CA PHE A 64 2.48 -9.00 1.13
C PHE A 64 2.46 -8.59 -0.33
N ARG A 65 1.66 -7.58 -0.66
CA ARG A 65 1.64 -6.96 -1.97
C ARG A 65 1.62 -5.46 -1.80
N VAL A 66 2.31 -4.75 -2.68
CA VAL A 66 2.46 -3.29 -2.60
C VAL A 66 2.04 -2.68 -3.92
N SER A 67 1.22 -1.64 -3.87
CA SER A 67 0.87 -0.87 -5.05
C SER A 67 2.07 -0.07 -5.55
N GLY A 68 2.06 0.30 -6.82
CA GLY A 68 2.93 1.38 -7.28
C GLY A 68 2.50 2.71 -6.65
N GLU A 69 3.35 3.72 -6.79
CA GLU A 69 2.98 5.06 -6.34
C GLU A 69 1.85 5.61 -7.21
N TYR A 70 0.93 6.34 -6.59
CA TYR A 70 -0.16 6.99 -7.32
C TYR A 70 -0.43 8.35 -6.71
N VAL A 71 -0.93 9.28 -7.52
CA VAL A 71 -1.26 10.63 -7.05
C VAL A 71 -2.63 10.58 -6.36
N LYS A 72 -2.67 10.96 -5.09
CA LYS A 72 -3.91 11.04 -4.31
C LYS A 72 -4.54 12.42 -4.40
N HIS A 73 -3.71 13.47 -4.35
CA HIS A 73 -4.20 14.83 -4.27
C HIS A 73 -3.14 15.81 -4.75
N ILE A 74 -3.58 16.85 -5.41
CA ILE A 74 -2.72 17.96 -5.82
C ILE A 74 -3.21 19.20 -5.08
N LEU A 75 -2.34 19.78 -4.27
CA LEU A 75 -2.65 21.00 -3.53
C LEU A 75 -2.42 22.20 -4.45
N GLN A 76 -3.36 23.10 -4.47
CA GLN A 76 -3.27 24.31 -5.28
C GLN A 76 -3.21 25.56 -4.41
#